data_9d827aaffced092f96c8d71ae1ee92e6
#
_entry.id   9d827aaffced092f96c8d71ae1ee92e6
#
_cell.length_a   1.000
_cell.length_b   1.000
_cell.length_c   1.000
_cell.angle_alpha   90.00
_cell.angle_beta   90.00
_cell.angle_gamma   90.00
#
_symmetry.space_group_name_H-M   'P 1'
#
loop_
_entity.id
_entity.type
_entity.pdbx_description
1 polymer ?
#
loop_
_entity_poly.entity_id
_entity_poly.type
_entity_poly.pdbx_seq_one_letter_code
_entity_poly.pdbx_strand_id
1 'polypeptide(L)'
;MENKDLILKAIRYAKHHFSDTAMSVENVADHAGFSMDYFNRIFLAHTGYTVLSYVNRMRCQKAIVLLRNTDKTILDIALEIGYDSHEGFIKAFKKIYDIAPSDYRKQKKDTILSWSELTDSDCVHRFLHEHTDFQQVDADVVIDHLLEKDWKRYSYFCTTLKNMGLAIIAPNGDYQKGLIGIGDNRDGTLWLELVSDNLALLSEWVTRFSVETVVHSIVEPTEMQKTIPYSLTATPQALYLGEPLPCSLPSNTLIRPLTYADSGAIEKWAGGKRDGYVLHLLNEQHYNDPATMEYGVFDGDELIGIAGGWIDNVHGLRMNNCCSIRFADGKATDKLYHTVFAYVTNDLLDKGIVPFDDIQHGEYAQTHGNFASAEMGYIVTNWRYEVERR
;
A
#
# COMPACT_ATOMS: atom_id res chain seq x y z
N MET A 1 -5.52 21.74 19.59
CA MET A 1 -4.27 21.10 19.17
C MET A 1 -3.84 19.96 20.11
N GLU A 2 -3.93 20.12 21.44
CA GLU A 2 -3.50 19.10 22.40
C GLU A 2 -4.22 17.75 22.33
N ASN A 3 -5.53 17.70 22.12
CA ASN A 3 -6.28 16.44 22.15
C ASN A 3 -6.01 15.53 20.94
N LYS A 4 -5.74 16.07 19.75
CA LYS A 4 -5.48 15.28 18.54
C LYS A 4 -4.18 14.49 18.64
N ASP A 5 -3.11 15.11 19.11
CA ASP A 5 -1.79 14.46 19.26
C ASP A 5 -1.82 13.35 20.31
N LEU A 6 -2.58 13.56 21.38
CA LEU A 6 -2.77 12.57 22.45
C LEU A 6 -3.59 11.38 21.97
N ILE A 7 -4.62 11.61 21.15
CA ILE A 7 -5.39 10.52 20.51
C ILE A 7 -4.52 9.74 19.53
N LEU A 8 -3.72 10.40 18.68
CA LEU A 8 -2.78 9.73 17.79
C LEU A 8 -1.74 8.90 18.55
N LYS A 9 -1.28 9.38 19.71
CA LYS A 9 -0.39 8.63 20.60
C LYS A 9 -1.07 7.37 21.15
N ALA A 10 -2.33 7.49 21.59
CA ALA A 10 -3.11 6.37 22.09
C ALA A 10 -3.44 5.33 20.98
N ILE A 11 -3.74 5.80 19.79
CA ILE A 11 -3.95 4.93 18.61
C ILE A 11 -2.68 4.15 18.29
N ARG A 12 -1.51 4.80 18.28
CA ARG A 12 -0.22 4.11 18.09
C ARG A 12 0.04 3.07 19.18
N TYR A 13 -0.23 3.40 20.43
CA TYR A 13 -0.11 2.45 21.52
C TYR A 13 -1.05 1.24 21.32
N ALA A 14 -2.32 1.48 21.01
CA ALA A 14 -3.29 0.42 20.72
C ALA A 14 -2.83 -0.49 19.56
N LYS A 15 -2.27 0.08 18.50
CA LYS A 15 -1.71 -0.68 17.35
C LYS A 15 -0.56 -1.60 17.72
N HIS A 16 0.31 -1.17 18.60
CA HIS A 16 1.45 -2.00 19.03
C HIS A 16 1.05 -3.11 20.02
N HIS A 17 -0.06 -2.92 20.74
CA HIS A 17 -0.45 -3.79 21.85
C HIS A 17 -1.79 -4.51 21.66
N PHE A 18 -2.48 -4.35 20.52
CA PHE A 18 -3.85 -4.91 20.34
C PHE A 18 -3.92 -6.43 20.49
N SER A 19 -2.84 -7.16 20.22
CA SER A 19 -2.75 -8.61 20.40
C SER A 19 -2.31 -9.03 21.81
N ASP A 20 -2.04 -8.09 22.70
CA ASP A 20 -1.76 -8.36 24.08
C ASP A 20 -3.09 -8.60 24.82
N THR A 21 -3.22 -9.76 25.50
CA THR A 21 -4.41 -10.11 26.29
C THR A 21 -4.64 -9.16 27.45
N ALA A 22 -3.56 -8.57 28.01
CA ALA A 22 -3.63 -7.57 29.08
C ALA A 22 -4.07 -6.19 28.60
N MET A 23 -4.24 -5.99 27.29
CA MET A 23 -4.62 -4.69 26.74
C MET A 23 -6.07 -4.34 27.07
N SER A 24 -6.26 -3.26 27.80
CA SER A 24 -7.56 -2.76 28.23
C SER A 24 -7.77 -1.29 27.79
N VAL A 25 -9.02 -0.85 27.83
CA VAL A 25 -9.36 0.58 27.60
C VAL A 25 -8.64 1.48 28.60
N GLU A 26 -8.47 1.00 29.83
CA GLU A 26 -7.79 1.70 30.92
C GLU A 26 -6.31 1.91 30.60
N ASN A 27 -5.60 0.88 30.12
CA ASN A 27 -4.19 0.99 29.68
C ASN A 27 -4.02 2.04 28.57
N VAL A 28 -4.94 2.10 27.62
CA VAL A 28 -4.88 3.08 26.51
C VAL A 28 -5.14 4.49 27.03
N ALA A 29 -6.11 4.67 27.91
CA ALA A 29 -6.44 5.95 28.52
C ALA A 29 -5.30 6.47 29.41
N ASP A 30 -4.73 5.61 30.24
CA ASP A 30 -3.59 5.92 31.10
C ASP A 30 -2.36 6.33 30.29
N HIS A 31 -2.08 5.62 29.19
CA HIS A 31 -0.99 5.98 28.29
C HIS A 31 -1.19 7.36 27.64
N ALA A 32 -2.43 7.76 27.43
CA ALA A 32 -2.78 9.09 26.94
C ALA A 32 -2.85 10.15 28.06
N GLY A 33 -2.78 9.76 29.33
CA GLY A 33 -2.84 10.66 30.48
C GLY A 33 -4.24 11.16 30.83
N PHE A 34 -5.29 10.38 30.52
CA PHE A 34 -6.68 10.73 30.76
C PHE A 34 -7.41 9.68 31.61
N SER A 35 -8.50 10.10 32.26
CA SER A 35 -9.44 9.15 32.82
C SER A 35 -10.16 8.38 31.71
N MET A 36 -10.49 7.11 31.95
CA MET A 36 -11.13 6.20 30.99
C MET A 36 -12.40 6.81 30.36
N ASP A 37 -13.30 7.40 31.17
CA ASP A 37 -14.56 7.97 30.68
C ASP A 37 -14.35 9.19 29.76
N TYR A 38 -13.45 10.08 30.17
CA TYR A 38 -13.12 11.24 29.36
C TYR A 38 -12.45 10.83 28.06
N PHE A 39 -11.49 9.90 28.16
CA PHE A 39 -10.76 9.40 26.99
C PHE A 39 -11.69 8.70 25.99
N ASN A 40 -12.57 7.78 26.42
CA ASN A 40 -13.54 7.14 25.54
C ASN A 40 -14.41 8.14 24.81
N ARG A 41 -14.83 9.22 25.47
CA ARG A 41 -15.67 10.26 24.86
C ARG A 41 -14.93 11.03 23.77
N ILE A 42 -13.68 11.47 24.03
CA ILE A 42 -12.90 12.19 23.03
C ILE A 42 -12.42 11.26 21.91
N PHE A 43 -12.07 10.01 22.24
CA PHE A 43 -11.67 9.01 21.27
C PHE A 43 -12.85 8.68 20.34
N LEU A 44 -14.06 8.46 20.87
CA LEU A 44 -15.27 8.26 20.08
C LEU A 44 -15.57 9.47 19.18
N ALA A 45 -15.42 10.68 19.69
CA ALA A 45 -15.65 11.90 18.90
C ALA A 45 -14.67 12.06 17.74
N HIS A 46 -13.42 11.55 17.88
CA HIS A 46 -12.39 11.66 16.84
C HIS A 46 -12.33 10.48 15.89
N THR A 47 -12.62 9.26 16.37
CA THR A 47 -12.46 8.03 15.58
C THR A 47 -13.80 7.42 15.15
N GLY A 48 -14.91 7.82 15.74
CA GLY A 48 -16.23 7.21 15.57
C GLY A 48 -16.39 5.88 16.30
N TYR A 49 -15.39 5.43 17.08
CA TYR A 49 -15.40 4.18 17.83
C TYR A 49 -15.08 4.39 19.30
N THR A 50 -15.62 3.52 20.15
CA THR A 50 -15.05 3.38 21.50
C THR A 50 -13.69 2.69 21.38
N VAL A 51 -12.80 2.90 22.35
CA VAL A 51 -11.47 2.26 22.37
C VAL A 51 -11.57 0.75 22.24
N LEU A 52 -12.50 0.12 22.98
CA LEU A 52 -12.72 -1.34 22.91
C LEU A 52 -13.20 -1.78 21.51
N SER A 53 -14.12 -1.05 20.91
CA SER A 53 -14.61 -1.36 19.56
C SER A 53 -13.47 -1.25 18.54
N TYR A 54 -12.63 -0.23 18.66
CA TYR A 54 -11.47 -0.02 17.82
C TYR A 54 -10.45 -1.17 17.92
N VAL A 55 -10.08 -1.55 19.14
CA VAL A 55 -9.17 -2.69 19.39
C VAL A 55 -9.75 -4.00 18.86
N ASN A 56 -11.04 -4.27 19.08
CA ASN A 56 -11.69 -5.46 18.56
C ASN A 56 -11.68 -5.51 17.02
N ARG A 57 -11.84 -4.38 16.35
CA ARG A 57 -11.73 -4.31 14.88
C ARG A 57 -10.32 -4.69 14.42
N MET A 58 -9.27 -4.13 15.03
CA MET A 58 -7.88 -4.48 14.70
C MET A 58 -7.59 -5.97 14.92
N ARG A 59 -8.06 -6.54 16.04
CA ARG A 59 -7.96 -7.99 16.33
C ARG A 59 -8.64 -8.83 15.24
N CYS A 60 -9.86 -8.47 14.87
CA CYS A 60 -10.62 -9.17 13.85
C CYS A 60 -10.04 -9.01 12.44
N GLN A 61 -9.44 -7.87 12.11
CA GLN A 61 -8.71 -7.70 10.84
C GLN A 61 -7.49 -8.63 10.77
N LYS A 62 -6.70 -8.73 11.84
CA LYS A 62 -5.60 -9.70 11.90
C LYS A 62 -6.12 -11.15 11.82
N ALA A 63 -7.28 -11.43 12.43
CA ALA A 63 -7.91 -12.75 12.34
C ALA A 63 -8.24 -13.13 10.89
N ILE A 64 -8.74 -12.20 10.08
CA ILE A 64 -9.02 -12.43 8.65
C ILE A 64 -7.77 -12.93 7.93
N VAL A 65 -6.63 -12.26 8.13
CA VAL A 65 -5.35 -12.68 7.53
C VAL A 65 -4.96 -14.09 7.96
N LEU A 66 -5.05 -14.39 9.26
CA LEU A 66 -4.73 -15.72 9.80
C LEU A 66 -5.70 -16.82 9.34
N LEU A 67 -7.01 -16.49 9.28
CA LEU A 67 -8.05 -17.41 8.81
C LEU A 67 -7.83 -17.87 7.36
N ARG A 68 -7.22 -17.02 6.54
CA ARG A 68 -7.01 -17.28 5.11
C ARG A 68 -5.66 -17.89 4.81
N ASN A 69 -4.62 -17.45 5.50
CA ASN A 69 -3.25 -17.75 5.15
C ASN A 69 -2.64 -18.86 6.03
N THR A 70 -3.42 -19.40 6.98
CA THR A 70 -2.93 -20.46 7.89
C THR A 70 -3.99 -21.51 8.16
N ASP A 71 -3.53 -22.72 8.52
CA ASP A 71 -4.39 -23.80 9.00
C ASP A 71 -4.59 -23.79 10.54
N LYS A 72 -4.20 -22.71 11.23
CA LYS A 72 -4.39 -22.54 12.67
C LYS A 72 -5.84 -22.74 13.05
N THR A 73 -6.10 -23.37 14.20
CA THR A 73 -7.47 -23.51 14.70
C THR A 73 -8.08 -22.14 15.01
N ILE A 74 -9.41 -22.06 15.06
CA ILE A 74 -10.09 -20.81 15.42
C ILE A 74 -9.71 -20.36 16.84
N LEU A 75 -9.46 -21.33 17.72
CA LEU A 75 -8.99 -21.07 19.08
C LEU A 75 -7.56 -20.48 19.10
N ASP A 76 -6.64 -21.07 18.33
CA ASP A 76 -5.26 -20.57 18.26
C ASP A 76 -5.23 -19.14 17.71
N ILE A 77 -6.05 -18.87 16.70
CA ILE A 77 -6.19 -17.53 16.16
C ILE A 77 -6.73 -16.56 17.21
N ALA A 78 -7.79 -16.96 17.96
CA ALA A 78 -8.35 -16.13 19.02
C ALA A 78 -7.30 -15.73 20.07
N LEU A 79 -6.51 -16.69 20.52
CA LEU A 79 -5.43 -16.45 21.49
C LEU A 79 -4.32 -15.56 20.92
N GLU A 80 -3.90 -15.79 19.68
CA GLU A 80 -2.83 -15.02 19.01
C GLU A 80 -3.20 -13.55 18.81
N ILE A 81 -4.49 -13.26 18.60
CA ILE A 81 -4.97 -11.89 18.42
C ILE A 81 -5.42 -11.20 19.71
N GLY A 82 -5.21 -11.86 20.86
CA GLY A 82 -5.41 -11.28 22.18
C GLY A 82 -6.82 -11.44 22.76
N TYR A 83 -7.59 -12.47 22.36
CA TYR A 83 -8.82 -12.84 23.07
C TYR A 83 -8.54 -13.92 24.13
N ASP A 84 -9.15 -13.77 25.29
CA ASP A 84 -9.05 -14.74 26.38
C ASP A 84 -9.90 -15.99 26.15
N SER A 85 -10.86 -15.94 25.22
CA SER A 85 -11.76 -17.04 24.93
C SER A 85 -12.16 -17.12 23.46
N HIS A 86 -12.39 -18.36 23.01
CA HIS A 86 -12.90 -18.66 21.68
C HIS A 86 -14.29 -18.03 21.43
N GLU A 87 -15.17 -18.05 22.43
CA GLU A 87 -16.53 -17.49 22.35
C GLU A 87 -16.50 -15.97 22.22
N GLY A 88 -15.60 -15.30 22.96
CA GLY A 88 -15.40 -13.85 22.90
C GLY A 88 -14.99 -13.40 21.49
N PHE A 89 -14.04 -14.12 20.90
CA PHE A 89 -13.61 -13.87 19.53
C PHE A 89 -14.75 -14.08 18.52
N ILE A 90 -15.43 -15.23 18.55
CA ILE A 90 -16.54 -15.52 17.61
C ILE A 90 -17.63 -14.44 17.69
N LYS A 91 -17.98 -14.01 18.91
CA LYS A 91 -19.00 -12.97 19.13
C LYS A 91 -18.56 -11.62 18.54
N ALA A 92 -17.30 -11.23 18.76
CA ALA A 92 -16.77 -9.99 18.23
C ALA A 92 -16.67 -10.02 16.69
N PHE A 93 -16.18 -11.13 16.13
CA PHE A 93 -16.04 -11.31 14.70
C PHE A 93 -17.41 -11.28 13.98
N LYS A 94 -18.41 -12.02 14.51
CA LYS A 94 -19.78 -11.97 13.98
C LYS A 94 -20.40 -10.59 14.07
N LYS A 95 -20.13 -9.85 15.15
CA LYS A 95 -20.65 -8.49 15.30
C LYS A 95 -20.08 -7.53 14.25
N ILE A 96 -18.84 -7.75 13.79
CA ILE A 96 -18.15 -6.88 12.85
C ILE A 96 -18.42 -7.28 11.39
N TYR A 97 -18.45 -8.58 11.09
CA TYR A 97 -18.52 -9.11 9.72
C TYR A 97 -19.79 -9.87 9.38
N ASP A 98 -20.73 -9.98 10.32
CA ASP A 98 -22.01 -10.70 10.20
C ASP A 98 -21.89 -12.20 9.81
N ILE A 99 -20.71 -12.79 9.97
CA ILE A 99 -20.40 -14.18 9.63
C ILE A 99 -19.51 -14.80 10.71
N ALA A 100 -19.61 -16.13 10.93
CA ALA A 100 -18.69 -16.81 11.84
C ALA A 100 -17.28 -16.95 11.22
N PRO A 101 -16.19 -16.94 12.03
CA PRO A 101 -14.82 -17.13 11.54
C PRO A 101 -14.64 -18.44 10.76
N SER A 102 -15.25 -19.53 11.22
CA SER A 102 -15.20 -20.84 10.54
C SER A 102 -15.86 -20.81 9.16
N ASP A 103 -16.98 -20.09 9.04
CA ASP A 103 -17.73 -20.01 7.80
C ASP A 103 -17.05 -19.02 6.84
N TYR A 104 -16.46 -17.95 7.37
CA TYR A 104 -15.59 -17.04 6.62
C TYR A 104 -14.42 -17.79 5.97
N ARG A 105 -13.73 -18.65 6.73
CA ARG A 105 -12.64 -19.50 6.21
C ARG A 105 -13.09 -20.41 5.06
N LYS A 106 -14.29 -21.02 5.16
CA LYS A 106 -14.82 -21.92 4.13
C LYS A 106 -15.18 -21.20 2.83
N GLN A 107 -15.77 -20.01 2.94
CA GLN A 107 -16.27 -19.26 1.78
C GLN A 107 -15.16 -18.67 0.90
N LYS A 108 -13.97 -18.44 1.46
CA LYS A 108 -12.94 -17.65 0.81
C LYS A 108 -11.60 -18.35 0.58
N LYS A 109 -11.60 -19.68 0.55
CA LYS A 109 -10.37 -20.47 0.38
C LYS A 109 -9.62 -20.20 -0.94
N ASP A 110 -10.30 -19.66 -1.96
CA ASP A 110 -9.78 -19.53 -3.32
C ASP A 110 -9.56 -18.06 -3.77
N THR A 111 -9.74 -17.08 -2.89
CA THR A 111 -9.58 -15.67 -3.25
C THR A 111 -8.52 -15.02 -2.36
N ILE A 112 -7.46 -14.47 -2.95
CA ILE A 112 -6.52 -13.59 -2.23
C ILE A 112 -7.30 -12.37 -1.76
N LEU A 113 -7.18 -11.98 -0.48
CA LEU A 113 -7.80 -10.74 0.02
C LEU A 113 -7.22 -9.55 -0.75
N SER A 114 -8.07 -8.88 -1.47
CA SER A 114 -7.77 -7.50 -1.81
C SER A 114 -7.86 -6.64 -0.54
N TRP A 115 -7.07 -5.60 -0.47
CA TRP A 115 -7.13 -4.62 0.61
C TRP A 115 -8.54 -4.00 0.77
N SER A 116 -9.36 -4.03 -0.31
CA SER A 116 -10.75 -3.56 -0.35
C SER A 116 -11.69 -4.23 0.64
N GLU A 117 -11.43 -5.50 0.98
CA GLU A 117 -12.26 -6.19 1.99
C GLU A 117 -11.89 -5.81 3.43
N LEU A 118 -10.81 -5.05 3.61
CA LEU A 118 -10.33 -4.54 4.90
C LEU A 118 -10.64 -3.06 5.12
N THR A 119 -11.15 -2.37 4.09
CA THR A 119 -11.52 -0.95 4.21
C THR A 119 -12.77 -0.81 5.07
N ASP A 120 -12.69 0.02 6.08
CA ASP A 120 -13.80 0.25 6.98
C ASP A 120 -14.87 1.13 6.30
N SER A 121 -15.98 0.51 5.90
CA SER A 121 -17.10 1.24 5.28
C SER A 121 -17.62 2.40 6.14
N ASP A 122 -17.42 2.35 7.45
CA ASP A 122 -17.87 3.39 8.37
C ASP A 122 -17.08 4.71 8.22
N CYS A 123 -15.79 4.64 7.82
CA CYS A 123 -15.00 5.84 7.54
C CYS A 123 -15.53 6.59 6.31
N VAL A 124 -15.87 5.85 5.28
CA VAL A 124 -16.47 6.40 4.05
C VAL A 124 -17.85 7.00 4.33
N HIS A 125 -18.70 6.28 5.08
CA HIS A 125 -20.02 6.78 5.46
C HIS A 125 -19.94 8.06 6.28
N ARG A 126 -19.00 8.15 7.22
CA ARG A 126 -18.78 9.37 8.00
C ARG A 126 -18.30 10.52 7.12
N PHE A 127 -17.34 10.27 6.22
CA PHE A 127 -16.88 11.28 5.28
C PHE A 127 -18.03 11.81 4.41
N LEU A 128 -18.85 10.93 3.87
CA LEU A 128 -20.01 11.32 3.06
C LEU A 128 -21.10 12.04 3.86
N HIS A 129 -21.24 11.72 5.14
CA HIS A 129 -22.16 12.42 6.03
C HIS A 129 -21.70 13.88 6.30
N GLU A 130 -20.41 14.10 6.40
CA GLU A 130 -19.81 15.44 6.58
C GLU A 130 -19.71 16.22 5.26
N HIS A 131 -19.68 15.52 4.12
CA HIS A 131 -19.48 16.08 2.78
C HIS A 131 -20.58 15.61 1.82
N THR A 132 -21.81 16.13 2.02
CA THR A 132 -23.02 15.71 1.31
C THR A 132 -23.05 16.07 -0.17
N ASP A 133 -22.11 16.88 -0.63
CA ASP A 133 -21.87 17.20 -2.03
C ASP A 133 -21.07 16.13 -2.79
N PHE A 134 -20.66 15.06 -2.10
CA PHE A 134 -20.03 13.90 -2.70
C PHE A 134 -20.93 12.67 -2.62
N GLN A 135 -20.78 11.77 -3.58
CA GLN A 135 -21.46 10.48 -3.62
C GLN A 135 -20.46 9.39 -3.98
N GLN A 136 -20.66 8.22 -3.40
CA GLN A 136 -19.86 7.04 -3.75
C GLN A 136 -20.24 6.59 -5.18
N VAL A 137 -19.21 6.19 -5.93
CA VAL A 137 -19.33 5.68 -7.29
C VAL A 137 -18.72 4.29 -7.39
N ASP A 138 -19.16 3.52 -8.38
CA ASP A 138 -18.65 2.17 -8.60
C ASP A 138 -17.20 2.21 -9.07
N ALA A 139 -16.32 1.48 -8.39
CA ALA A 139 -14.89 1.47 -8.65
C ALA A 139 -14.56 0.87 -10.02
N ASP A 140 -15.22 -0.21 -10.41
CA ASP A 140 -14.94 -0.89 -11.69
C ASP A 140 -15.36 -0.01 -12.87
N VAL A 141 -16.52 0.66 -12.78
CA VAL A 141 -16.99 1.62 -13.79
C VAL A 141 -15.99 2.78 -13.95
N VAL A 142 -15.48 3.29 -12.83
CA VAL A 142 -14.51 4.39 -12.85
C VAL A 142 -13.17 3.95 -13.43
N ILE A 143 -12.68 2.78 -13.04
CA ILE A 143 -11.43 2.21 -13.56
C ILE A 143 -11.53 2.02 -15.07
N ASP A 144 -12.61 1.41 -15.58
CA ASP A 144 -12.82 1.24 -17.02
C ASP A 144 -12.78 2.59 -17.75
N HIS A 145 -13.53 3.57 -17.25
CA HIS A 145 -13.56 4.91 -17.83
C HIS A 145 -12.20 5.58 -17.88
N LEU A 146 -11.42 5.50 -16.79
CA LEU A 146 -10.10 6.12 -16.72
C LEU A 146 -9.10 5.43 -17.66
N LEU A 147 -9.13 4.10 -17.74
CA LEU A 147 -8.25 3.34 -18.62
C LEU A 147 -8.61 3.56 -20.10
N GLU A 148 -9.89 3.65 -20.45
CA GLU A 148 -10.34 4.02 -21.79
C GLU A 148 -9.95 5.44 -22.16
N LYS A 149 -10.04 6.39 -21.23
CA LYS A 149 -9.70 7.80 -21.44
C LYS A 149 -8.21 7.99 -21.71
N ASP A 150 -7.36 7.46 -20.84
CA ASP A 150 -5.89 7.49 -20.98
C ASP A 150 -5.24 6.49 -20.03
N TRP A 151 -5.10 5.23 -20.46
CA TRP A 151 -4.53 4.18 -19.62
C TRP A 151 -3.09 4.47 -19.19
N LYS A 152 -2.29 5.15 -20.00
CA LYS A 152 -0.89 5.47 -19.66
C LYS A 152 -0.81 6.40 -18.46
N ARG A 153 -1.73 7.35 -18.40
CA ARG A 153 -1.83 8.32 -17.32
C ARG A 153 -2.41 7.70 -16.05
N TYR A 154 -3.47 6.90 -16.17
CA TYR A 154 -4.27 6.48 -15.03
C TYR A 154 -3.93 5.08 -14.52
N SER A 155 -3.06 4.32 -15.21
CA SER A 155 -2.74 2.94 -14.86
C SER A 155 -2.32 2.78 -13.39
N TYR A 156 -1.36 3.58 -12.92
CA TYR A 156 -0.91 3.50 -11.53
C TYR A 156 -2.02 3.85 -10.53
N PHE A 157 -2.78 4.90 -10.77
CA PHE A 157 -3.91 5.26 -9.92
C PHE A 157 -4.97 4.15 -9.88
N CYS A 158 -5.29 3.55 -11.03
CA CYS A 158 -6.23 2.42 -11.08
C CYS A 158 -5.71 1.19 -10.34
N THR A 159 -4.40 0.90 -10.40
CA THR A 159 -3.80 -0.18 -9.60
C THR A 159 -3.88 0.13 -8.10
N THR A 160 -3.61 1.37 -7.71
CA THR A 160 -3.73 1.83 -6.31
C THR A 160 -5.17 1.69 -5.82
N LEU A 161 -6.15 2.16 -6.59
CA LEU A 161 -7.56 2.02 -6.25
C LEU A 161 -7.95 0.57 -5.99
N LYS A 162 -7.55 -0.34 -6.89
CA LYS A 162 -7.90 -1.75 -6.80
C LYS A 162 -7.18 -2.47 -5.67
N ASN A 163 -5.86 -2.30 -5.57
CA ASN A 163 -5.05 -3.06 -4.62
C ASN A 163 -5.24 -2.59 -3.18
N MET A 164 -5.44 -1.29 -2.99
CA MET A 164 -5.69 -0.72 -1.68
C MET A 164 -7.19 -0.70 -1.31
N GLY A 165 -8.05 -1.08 -2.27
CA GLY A 165 -9.49 -1.16 -2.06
C GLY A 165 -10.11 0.15 -1.64
N LEU A 166 -9.68 1.24 -2.25
CA LEU A 166 -10.20 2.55 -1.92
C LEU A 166 -11.68 2.68 -2.28
N ALA A 167 -12.46 3.26 -1.40
CA ALA A 167 -13.78 3.73 -1.78
C ALA A 167 -13.63 4.95 -2.68
N ILE A 168 -14.34 4.97 -3.79
CA ILE A 168 -14.29 6.10 -4.73
C ILE A 168 -15.52 6.95 -4.57
N ILE A 169 -15.31 8.26 -4.43
CA ILE A 169 -16.38 9.25 -4.40
C ILE A 169 -16.16 10.33 -5.47
N ALA A 170 -17.23 10.95 -5.88
CA ALA A 170 -17.20 12.04 -6.85
C ALA A 170 -18.21 13.16 -6.48
N PRO A 171 -17.96 14.41 -6.92
CA PRO A 171 -18.91 15.51 -6.71
C PRO A 171 -20.28 15.19 -7.30
N ASN A 172 -21.31 15.06 -6.47
CA ASN A 172 -22.68 14.65 -6.87
C ASN A 172 -22.71 13.37 -7.75
N GLY A 173 -21.74 12.46 -7.59
CA GLY A 173 -21.59 11.24 -8.39
C GLY A 173 -20.99 11.47 -9.78
N ASP A 174 -20.60 12.68 -10.12
CA ASP A 174 -20.03 13.04 -11.44
C ASP A 174 -18.51 12.88 -11.43
N TYR A 175 -18.03 11.65 -11.67
CA TYR A 175 -16.61 11.32 -11.70
C TYR A 175 -15.83 11.92 -12.89
N GLN A 176 -16.50 12.49 -13.88
CA GLN A 176 -15.84 13.18 -15.00
C GLN A 176 -15.23 14.51 -14.56
N LYS A 177 -15.75 15.13 -13.51
CA LYS A 177 -15.16 16.35 -12.92
C LYS A 177 -13.92 16.09 -12.10
N GLY A 178 -13.86 14.92 -11.48
CA GLY A 178 -12.76 14.49 -10.63
C GLY A 178 -13.19 13.44 -9.65
N LEU A 179 -12.21 12.83 -9.00
CA LEU A 179 -12.38 11.67 -8.13
C LEU A 179 -11.61 11.85 -6.84
N ILE A 180 -12.11 11.24 -5.78
CA ILE A 180 -11.41 11.06 -4.53
C ILE A 180 -11.46 9.57 -4.18
N GLY A 181 -10.30 8.94 -4.12
CA GLY A 181 -10.12 7.65 -3.47
C GLY A 181 -9.97 7.86 -1.96
N ILE A 182 -10.73 7.15 -1.15
CA ILE A 182 -10.66 7.23 0.31
C ILE A 182 -10.05 5.95 0.84
N GLY A 183 -8.92 6.07 1.52
CA GLY A 183 -8.27 5.01 2.26
C GLY A 183 -8.32 5.25 3.77
N ASP A 184 -8.19 4.16 4.52
CA ASP A 184 -8.08 4.16 5.99
C ASP A 184 -6.69 3.70 6.39
N ASN A 185 -5.96 4.54 7.13
CA ASN A 185 -4.64 4.22 7.68
C ASN A 185 -4.69 3.16 8.81
N ARG A 186 -5.84 2.47 9.01
CA ARG A 186 -6.07 1.48 10.08
C ARG A 186 -5.92 2.04 11.50
N ASP A 187 -5.80 3.35 11.61
CA ASP A 187 -5.76 4.06 12.89
C ASP A 187 -6.97 4.98 13.07
N GLY A 188 -7.94 4.86 12.16
CA GLY A 188 -9.10 5.72 12.10
C GLY A 188 -8.81 7.08 11.45
N THR A 189 -7.57 7.30 10.98
CA THR A 189 -7.27 8.45 10.12
C THR A 189 -7.49 8.09 8.68
N LEU A 190 -8.08 9.01 7.93
CA LEU A 190 -8.27 8.86 6.50
C LEU A 190 -7.08 9.43 5.73
N TRP A 191 -6.84 8.87 4.57
CA TRP A 191 -6.03 9.49 3.55
C TRP A 191 -6.79 9.52 2.23
N LEU A 192 -6.47 10.50 1.39
CA LEU A 192 -7.20 10.76 0.15
C LEU A 192 -6.25 10.71 -1.05
N GLU A 193 -6.71 10.05 -2.10
CA GLU A 193 -6.09 10.09 -3.42
C GLU A 193 -6.96 10.96 -4.34
N LEU A 194 -6.47 12.13 -4.73
CA LEU A 194 -7.22 13.10 -5.53
C LEU A 194 -6.82 13.03 -6.99
N VAL A 195 -7.80 12.96 -7.87
CA VAL A 195 -7.59 12.99 -9.32
C VAL A 195 -8.55 13.97 -9.97
N SER A 196 -8.04 14.97 -10.68
CA SER A 196 -8.82 15.86 -11.54
C SER A 196 -7.92 16.54 -12.57
N ASP A 197 -8.48 16.88 -13.72
CA ASP A 197 -7.84 17.76 -14.71
C ASP A 197 -8.02 19.26 -14.36
N ASN A 198 -8.89 19.54 -13.38
CA ASN A 198 -9.18 20.89 -12.92
C ASN A 198 -8.33 21.24 -11.70
N LEU A 199 -7.28 22.04 -11.92
CA LEU A 199 -6.35 22.47 -10.86
C LEU A 199 -7.03 23.29 -9.75
N ALA A 200 -8.03 24.11 -10.10
CA ALA A 200 -8.76 24.88 -9.11
C ALA A 200 -9.55 23.97 -8.17
N LEU A 201 -10.13 22.90 -8.71
CA LEU A 201 -10.86 21.88 -7.93
C LEU A 201 -9.90 21.10 -7.03
N LEU A 202 -8.72 20.71 -7.53
CA LEU A 202 -7.68 20.06 -6.71
C LEU A 202 -7.23 20.95 -5.56
N SER A 203 -6.99 22.23 -5.82
CA SER A 203 -6.59 23.21 -4.80
C SER A 203 -7.69 23.40 -3.74
N GLU A 204 -8.95 23.46 -4.16
CA GLU A 204 -10.10 23.51 -3.26
C GLU A 204 -10.14 22.30 -2.37
N TRP A 205 -10.05 21.08 -2.92
CA TRP A 205 -10.11 19.84 -2.16
C TRP A 205 -8.95 19.69 -1.18
N VAL A 206 -7.72 19.97 -1.64
CA VAL A 206 -6.54 19.96 -0.76
C VAL A 206 -6.70 20.92 0.41
N THR A 207 -7.31 22.08 0.20
CA THR A 207 -7.56 23.07 1.25
C THR A 207 -8.71 22.65 2.17
N ARG A 208 -9.77 22.09 1.59
CA ARG A 208 -10.99 21.67 2.30
C ARG A 208 -10.75 20.48 3.23
N PHE A 209 -10.01 19.48 2.78
CA PHE A 209 -9.81 18.23 3.51
C PHE A 209 -8.51 18.25 4.29
N SER A 210 -8.60 18.39 5.64
CA SER A 210 -7.44 18.44 6.54
C SER A 210 -6.93 17.05 6.93
N VAL A 211 -6.79 16.14 5.97
CA VAL A 211 -6.29 14.77 6.14
C VAL A 211 -5.07 14.54 5.25
N GLU A 212 -4.36 13.43 5.46
CA GLU A 212 -3.28 13.02 4.56
C GLU A 212 -3.81 12.95 3.13
N THR A 213 -3.12 13.58 2.21
CA THR A 213 -3.63 13.77 0.85
C THR A 213 -2.52 13.56 -0.16
N VAL A 214 -2.83 12.75 -1.17
CA VAL A 214 -2.03 12.54 -2.37
C VAL A 214 -2.80 13.08 -3.58
N VAL A 215 -2.10 13.74 -4.49
CA VAL A 215 -2.69 14.25 -5.73
C VAL A 215 -2.02 13.57 -6.92
N HIS A 216 -2.81 13.06 -7.85
CA HIS A 216 -2.34 12.51 -9.12
C HIS A 216 -2.64 13.49 -10.26
N SER A 217 -1.61 13.91 -10.98
CA SER A 217 -1.77 14.90 -12.05
C SER A 217 -0.63 14.82 -13.07
N ILE A 218 -0.92 15.19 -14.32
CA ILE A 218 0.09 15.37 -15.38
C ILE A 218 0.79 16.73 -15.29
N VAL A 219 0.34 17.59 -14.40
CA VAL A 219 0.90 18.95 -14.25
C VAL A 219 2.26 18.87 -13.60
N GLU A 220 3.23 19.56 -14.19
CA GLU A 220 4.61 19.60 -13.71
C GLU A 220 4.73 20.19 -12.29
N PRO A 221 5.72 19.75 -11.48
CA PRO A 221 5.86 20.16 -10.08
C PRO A 221 5.90 21.68 -9.86
N THR A 222 6.58 22.41 -10.74
CA THR A 222 6.69 23.86 -10.63
C THR A 222 5.36 24.59 -10.80
N GLU A 223 4.47 24.06 -11.62
CA GLU A 223 3.13 24.62 -11.82
C GLU A 223 2.17 24.17 -10.71
N MET A 224 2.23 22.89 -10.32
CA MET A 224 1.44 22.36 -9.22
C MET A 224 1.74 23.11 -7.90
N GLN A 225 3.00 23.40 -7.61
CA GLN A 225 3.39 24.14 -6.39
C GLN A 225 2.86 25.58 -6.36
N LYS A 226 2.61 26.21 -7.52
CA LYS A 226 1.96 27.53 -7.56
C LYS A 226 0.46 27.46 -7.25
N THR A 227 -0.15 26.32 -7.51
CA THR A 227 -1.60 26.13 -7.39
C THR A 227 -1.99 25.64 -5.99
N ILE A 228 -1.23 24.72 -5.42
CA ILE A 228 -1.50 24.14 -4.11
C ILE A 228 -0.80 24.94 -3.01
N PRO A 229 -1.52 25.42 -1.96
CA PRO A 229 -0.96 26.30 -0.94
C PRO A 229 -0.15 25.59 0.17
N TYR A 230 0.35 24.40 -0.12
CA TYR A 230 1.14 23.55 0.79
C TYR A 230 2.42 23.10 0.11
N SER A 231 3.43 22.73 0.87
CA SER A 231 4.62 22.08 0.31
C SER A 231 4.23 20.74 -0.32
N LEU A 232 4.86 20.40 -1.42
CA LEU A 232 4.59 19.17 -2.16
C LEU A 232 5.88 18.37 -2.36
N THR A 233 5.81 17.08 -2.03
CA THR A 233 6.81 16.12 -2.48
C THR A 233 6.30 15.44 -3.74
N ALA A 234 6.99 15.67 -4.87
CA ALA A 234 6.59 15.18 -6.17
C ALA A 234 7.37 13.93 -6.56
N THR A 235 6.67 12.87 -6.95
CA THR A 235 7.24 11.63 -7.45
C THR A 235 6.75 11.39 -8.88
N PRO A 236 7.65 11.36 -9.88
CA PRO A 236 7.26 11.02 -11.23
C PRO A 236 6.91 9.54 -11.35
N GLN A 237 5.89 9.25 -12.15
CA GLN A 237 5.43 7.93 -12.48
C GLN A 237 5.63 7.67 -13.96
N ALA A 238 6.46 6.70 -14.30
CA ALA A 238 6.93 6.50 -15.65
C ALA A 238 6.65 5.07 -16.15
N LEU A 239 6.34 4.96 -17.43
CA LEU A 239 6.14 3.71 -18.15
C LEU A 239 7.22 3.52 -19.20
N TYR A 240 7.64 2.29 -19.42
CA TYR A 240 8.45 1.93 -20.56
C TYR A 240 7.60 1.31 -21.66
N LEU A 241 7.63 1.91 -22.85
CA LEU A 241 6.83 1.51 -24.01
C LEU A 241 7.69 1.31 -25.26
N GLY A 242 9.01 1.20 -25.07
CA GLY A 242 9.99 1.08 -26.15
C GLY A 242 10.34 -0.38 -26.50
N GLU A 243 11.31 -0.51 -27.38
CA GLU A 243 11.91 -1.77 -27.73
C GLU A 243 12.80 -2.31 -26.59
N PRO A 244 13.14 -3.62 -26.58
CA PRO A 244 14.03 -4.17 -25.57
C PRO A 244 15.34 -3.38 -25.41
N LEU A 245 15.73 -3.15 -24.17
CA LEU A 245 16.90 -2.36 -23.82
C LEU A 245 18.20 -3.15 -24.07
N PRO A 246 19.29 -2.48 -24.49
CA PRO A 246 20.60 -3.10 -24.54
C PRO A 246 20.98 -3.63 -23.15
N CYS A 247 21.20 -4.94 -23.03
CA CYS A 247 21.55 -5.58 -21.77
C CYS A 247 22.76 -6.52 -21.99
N SER A 248 23.89 -6.17 -21.38
CA SER A 248 25.12 -6.98 -21.41
C SER A 248 25.60 -7.25 -20.00
N LEU A 249 25.47 -8.50 -19.55
CA LEU A 249 25.91 -8.91 -18.24
C LEU A 249 27.45 -9.00 -18.19
N PRO A 250 28.10 -8.59 -17.07
CA PRO A 250 29.47 -8.92 -16.79
C PRO A 250 29.72 -10.43 -16.85
N SER A 251 30.95 -10.85 -17.18
CA SER A 251 31.29 -12.26 -17.48
C SER A 251 30.95 -13.27 -16.36
N ASN A 252 30.93 -12.86 -15.11
CA ASN A 252 30.61 -13.70 -13.97
C ASN A 252 29.22 -13.43 -13.39
N THR A 253 28.46 -12.51 -13.99
CA THR A 253 27.16 -12.12 -13.46
C THR A 253 26.06 -12.95 -14.09
N LEU A 254 25.20 -13.54 -13.26
CA LEU A 254 24.00 -14.24 -13.64
C LEU A 254 22.79 -13.55 -13.00
N ILE A 255 21.76 -13.27 -13.80
CA ILE A 255 20.46 -12.84 -13.30
C ILE A 255 19.48 -13.95 -13.61
N ARG A 256 18.73 -14.41 -12.60
CA ARG A 256 17.71 -15.43 -12.75
C ARG A 256 16.59 -15.27 -11.73
N PRO A 257 15.40 -15.79 -11.99
CA PRO A 257 14.36 -15.87 -10.98
C PRO A 257 14.88 -16.56 -9.71
N LEU A 258 14.49 -16.00 -8.56
CA LEU A 258 14.67 -16.64 -7.24
C LEU A 258 13.55 -17.64 -7.01
N THR A 259 13.87 -18.64 -6.20
CA THR A 259 12.94 -19.64 -5.69
C THR A 259 13.16 -19.82 -4.19
N TYR A 260 12.28 -20.52 -3.52
CA TYR A 260 12.44 -20.83 -2.10
C TYR A 260 13.74 -21.63 -1.81
N ALA A 261 14.25 -22.39 -2.78
CA ALA A 261 15.51 -23.09 -2.66
C ALA A 261 16.71 -22.15 -2.47
N ASP A 262 16.57 -20.87 -2.82
CA ASP A 262 17.59 -19.83 -2.64
C ASP A 262 17.57 -19.19 -1.23
N SER A 263 16.70 -19.63 -0.32
CA SER A 263 16.54 -19.05 1.03
C SER A 263 17.85 -18.92 1.81
N GLY A 264 18.73 -19.92 1.73
CA GLY A 264 20.07 -19.87 2.35
C GLY A 264 20.96 -18.77 1.78
N ALA A 265 20.91 -18.53 0.46
CA ALA A 265 21.63 -17.44 -0.20
C ALA A 265 21.04 -16.08 0.19
N ILE A 266 19.70 -15.99 0.30
CA ILE A 266 18.98 -14.79 0.72
C ILE A 266 19.32 -14.44 2.17
N GLU A 267 19.38 -15.42 3.09
CA GLU A 267 19.78 -15.19 4.47
C GLU A 267 21.21 -14.64 4.58
N LYS A 268 22.13 -15.20 3.81
CA LYS A 268 23.51 -14.73 3.74
C LYS A 268 23.59 -13.31 3.17
N TRP A 269 22.89 -13.03 2.08
CA TRP A 269 22.80 -11.70 1.45
C TRP A 269 22.21 -10.66 2.41
N ALA A 270 21.18 -11.01 3.17
CA ALA A 270 20.55 -10.13 4.14
C ALA A 270 21.46 -9.73 5.32
N GLY A 271 22.54 -10.48 5.57
CA GLY A 271 23.52 -10.15 6.62
C GLY A 271 22.90 -10.03 8.03
N GLY A 272 21.85 -10.77 8.31
CA GLY A 272 21.11 -10.71 9.58
C GLY A 272 20.01 -9.67 9.63
N LYS A 273 19.79 -8.86 8.58
CA LYS A 273 18.62 -7.97 8.47
C LYS A 273 17.33 -8.79 8.42
N ARG A 274 16.28 -8.33 9.06
CA ARG A 274 14.95 -8.99 9.13
C ARG A 274 13.84 -7.96 8.94
N ASP A 275 14.00 -7.06 7.95
CA ASP A 275 12.92 -6.16 7.54
C ASP A 275 11.77 -6.95 6.87
N GLY A 276 10.65 -6.28 6.66
CA GLY A 276 9.45 -6.92 6.09
C GLY A 276 9.71 -7.55 4.71
N TYR A 277 10.60 -6.94 3.89
CA TYR A 277 10.94 -7.47 2.57
C TYR A 277 11.76 -8.76 2.66
N VAL A 278 12.79 -8.79 3.52
CA VAL A 278 13.60 -10.01 3.75
C VAL A 278 12.73 -11.15 4.29
N LEU A 279 11.82 -10.85 5.24
CA LEU A 279 10.90 -11.86 5.77
C LEU A 279 9.96 -12.40 4.69
N HIS A 280 9.57 -11.56 3.75
CA HIS A 280 8.74 -11.94 2.61
C HIS A 280 9.48 -12.90 1.67
N LEU A 281 10.75 -12.58 1.33
CA LEU A 281 11.62 -13.43 0.51
C LEU A 281 11.94 -14.79 1.16
N LEU A 282 11.86 -14.90 2.47
CA LEU A 282 12.07 -16.16 3.22
C LEU A 282 10.79 -16.97 3.41
N ASN A 283 9.66 -16.53 2.85
CA ASN A 283 8.39 -17.24 2.90
C ASN A 283 8.19 -18.06 1.61
N GLU A 284 8.08 -19.37 1.73
CA GLU A 284 7.83 -20.26 0.58
C GLU A 284 6.57 -19.89 -0.21
N GLN A 285 5.51 -19.46 0.47
CA GLN A 285 4.25 -19.07 -0.18
C GLN A 285 4.40 -17.87 -1.09
N HIS A 286 5.39 -16.99 -0.86
CA HIS A 286 5.70 -15.86 -1.71
C HIS A 286 5.99 -16.29 -3.15
N TYR A 287 6.74 -17.37 -3.33
CA TYR A 287 7.13 -17.86 -4.66
C TYR A 287 6.03 -18.62 -5.38
N ASN A 288 4.93 -18.94 -4.69
CA ASN A 288 3.75 -19.58 -5.27
C ASN A 288 2.72 -18.56 -5.77
N ASP A 289 2.90 -17.27 -5.47
CA ASP A 289 2.02 -16.21 -5.94
C ASP A 289 2.45 -15.76 -7.35
N PRO A 290 1.60 -15.93 -8.38
CA PRO A 290 1.93 -15.52 -9.75
C PRO A 290 2.05 -14.00 -9.93
N ALA A 291 1.63 -13.21 -8.94
CA ALA A 291 1.76 -11.77 -8.92
C ALA A 291 3.14 -11.32 -8.43
N THR A 292 3.98 -12.20 -7.90
CA THR A 292 5.32 -11.86 -7.45
C THR A 292 6.35 -12.08 -8.56
N MET A 293 7.39 -11.25 -8.54
CA MET A 293 8.54 -11.43 -9.41
C MET A 293 9.80 -11.04 -8.65
N GLU A 294 10.71 -12.01 -8.49
CA GLU A 294 11.94 -11.83 -7.77
C GLU A 294 13.12 -12.43 -8.56
N TYR A 295 14.15 -11.65 -8.77
CA TYR A 295 15.38 -12.03 -9.46
C TYR A 295 16.57 -11.92 -8.52
N GLY A 296 17.37 -12.95 -8.47
CA GLY A 296 18.69 -12.91 -7.87
C GLY A 296 19.75 -12.45 -8.86
N VAL A 297 20.61 -11.56 -8.43
CA VAL A 297 21.82 -11.13 -9.13
C VAL A 297 23.01 -11.84 -8.47
N PHE A 298 23.68 -12.71 -9.21
CA PHE A 298 24.78 -13.53 -8.72
C PHE A 298 26.10 -13.12 -9.34
N ASP A 299 27.17 -13.10 -8.56
CA ASP A 299 28.56 -13.05 -9.02
C ASP A 299 29.19 -14.42 -8.72
N GLY A 300 29.32 -15.26 -9.75
CA GLY A 300 29.56 -16.69 -9.56
C GLY A 300 28.40 -17.32 -8.75
N ASP A 301 28.72 -17.93 -7.61
CA ASP A 301 27.74 -18.55 -6.71
C ASP A 301 27.26 -17.60 -5.60
N GLU A 302 27.77 -16.38 -5.53
CA GLU A 302 27.39 -15.43 -4.49
C GLU A 302 26.19 -14.59 -4.91
N LEU A 303 25.08 -14.61 -4.15
CA LEU A 303 23.98 -13.69 -4.32
C LEU A 303 24.41 -12.29 -3.85
N ILE A 304 24.57 -11.36 -4.80
CA ILE A 304 25.05 -9.99 -4.54
C ILE A 304 23.96 -8.94 -4.59
N GLY A 305 22.79 -9.28 -5.18
CA GLY A 305 21.67 -8.37 -5.26
C GLY A 305 20.36 -9.09 -5.53
N ILE A 306 19.26 -8.39 -5.27
CA ILE A 306 17.90 -8.84 -5.55
C ILE A 306 17.16 -7.71 -6.25
N ALA A 307 16.45 -8.05 -7.32
CA ALA A 307 15.52 -7.16 -8.00
C ALA A 307 14.14 -7.81 -8.03
N GLY A 308 13.11 -7.11 -7.56
CA GLY A 308 11.80 -7.72 -7.51
C GLY A 308 10.67 -6.80 -7.09
N GLY A 309 9.46 -7.32 -7.17
CA GLY A 309 8.25 -6.60 -6.85
C GLY A 309 6.98 -7.39 -7.20
N TRP A 310 5.91 -6.66 -7.46
CA TRP A 310 4.61 -7.24 -7.74
C TRP A 310 4.12 -6.86 -9.13
N ILE A 311 3.32 -7.76 -9.70
CA ILE A 311 2.64 -7.57 -10.98
C ILE A 311 1.16 -7.39 -10.70
N ASP A 312 0.63 -6.24 -11.06
CA ASP A 312 -0.79 -5.97 -10.97
C ASP A 312 -1.50 -6.31 -12.28
N ASN A 313 -2.76 -6.70 -12.14
CA ASN A 313 -3.66 -6.87 -13.26
C ASN A 313 -4.94 -6.08 -12.99
N VAL A 314 -5.12 -5.00 -13.72
CA VAL A 314 -6.29 -4.14 -13.61
C VAL A 314 -7.03 -4.15 -14.93
N HIS A 315 -8.19 -4.83 -14.97
CA HIS A 315 -9.04 -4.96 -16.15
C HIS A 315 -8.29 -5.43 -17.42
N GLY A 316 -7.34 -6.35 -17.23
CA GLY A 316 -6.52 -6.89 -18.32
C GLY A 316 -5.21 -6.15 -18.58
N LEU A 317 -5.04 -4.95 -18.06
CA LEU A 317 -3.75 -4.26 -18.07
C LEU A 317 -2.83 -4.88 -17.01
N ARG A 318 -1.74 -5.50 -17.46
CA ARG A 318 -0.71 -6.06 -16.57
C ARG A 318 0.48 -5.11 -16.52
N MET A 319 0.88 -4.70 -15.31
CA MET A 319 2.03 -3.86 -15.07
C MET A 319 2.74 -4.25 -13.77
N ASN A 320 4.04 -3.97 -13.65
CA ASN A 320 4.69 -4.10 -12.36
C ASN A 320 4.34 -2.87 -11.50
N ASN A 321 3.99 -3.10 -10.23
CA ASN A 321 3.64 -2.01 -9.32
C ASN A 321 4.85 -1.51 -8.53
N CYS A 322 5.72 -2.36 -8.13
CA CYS A 322 6.93 -1.98 -7.41
C CYS A 322 8.08 -2.85 -7.89
N CYS A 323 9.17 -2.24 -8.34
CA CYS A 323 10.40 -2.94 -8.61
C CYS A 323 11.51 -2.30 -7.79
N SER A 324 11.94 -2.98 -6.74
CA SER A 324 13.09 -2.56 -5.95
C SER A 324 14.33 -3.35 -6.37
N ILE A 325 15.46 -2.64 -6.54
CA ILE A 325 16.75 -3.27 -6.77
C ILE A 325 17.61 -2.99 -5.55
N ARG A 326 18.06 -4.04 -4.89
CA ARG A 326 18.87 -3.96 -3.65
C ARG A 326 20.14 -4.79 -3.81
N PHE A 327 21.27 -4.22 -3.50
CA PHE A 327 22.56 -4.92 -3.49
C PHE A 327 23.10 -5.09 -2.07
N ALA A 328 23.94 -6.10 -1.87
CA ALA A 328 24.76 -6.21 -0.67
C ALA A 328 25.75 -5.03 -0.59
N ASP A 329 26.17 -4.69 0.62
CA ASP A 329 27.04 -3.53 0.85
C ASP A 329 28.34 -3.61 0.01
N GLY A 330 28.62 -2.52 -0.70
CA GLY A 330 29.80 -2.40 -1.58
C GLY A 330 29.74 -3.19 -2.90
N LYS A 331 28.63 -3.86 -3.20
CA LYS A 331 28.44 -4.63 -4.45
C LYS A 331 27.75 -3.82 -5.56
N ALA A 332 27.10 -2.72 -5.23
CA ALA A 332 26.43 -1.87 -6.20
C ALA A 332 27.44 -1.06 -7.02
N THR A 333 27.22 -1.02 -8.33
CA THR A 333 27.84 -0.06 -9.25
C THR A 333 26.76 0.46 -10.18
N ASP A 334 26.89 1.69 -10.67
CA ASP A 334 25.89 2.29 -11.60
C ASP A 334 25.68 1.39 -12.81
N LYS A 335 26.77 0.88 -13.40
CA LYS A 335 26.69 -0.03 -14.53
C LYS A 335 25.92 -1.31 -14.22
N LEU A 336 26.14 -1.92 -13.05
CA LEU A 336 25.43 -3.14 -12.67
C LEU A 336 23.96 -2.84 -12.39
N TYR A 337 23.66 -1.72 -11.74
CA TYR A 337 22.29 -1.27 -11.51
C TYR A 337 21.52 -1.11 -12.82
N HIS A 338 22.10 -0.35 -13.80
CA HIS A 338 21.51 -0.17 -15.11
C HIS A 338 21.30 -1.50 -15.86
N THR A 339 22.27 -2.41 -15.75
CA THR A 339 22.19 -3.72 -16.39
C THR A 339 21.04 -4.57 -15.80
N VAL A 340 20.90 -4.59 -14.46
CA VAL A 340 19.83 -5.32 -13.79
C VAL A 340 18.47 -4.70 -14.13
N PHE A 341 18.39 -3.37 -14.14
CA PHE A 341 17.17 -2.65 -14.51
C PHE A 341 16.75 -2.96 -15.96
N ALA A 342 17.70 -2.93 -16.92
CA ALA A 342 17.45 -3.31 -18.31
C ALA A 342 16.99 -4.77 -18.44
N TYR A 343 17.61 -5.68 -17.70
CA TYR A 343 17.23 -7.10 -17.70
C TYR A 343 15.78 -7.29 -17.24
N VAL A 344 15.42 -6.69 -16.11
CA VAL A 344 14.05 -6.77 -15.56
C VAL A 344 13.05 -6.15 -16.53
N THR A 345 13.36 -4.97 -17.09
CA THR A 345 12.50 -4.31 -18.09
C THR A 345 12.25 -5.24 -19.28
N ASN A 346 13.30 -5.86 -19.84
CA ASN A 346 13.17 -6.74 -20.98
C ASN A 346 12.34 -8.00 -20.65
N ASP A 347 12.56 -8.60 -19.50
CA ASP A 347 11.80 -9.78 -19.08
C ASP A 347 10.31 -9.45 -18.86
N LEU A 348 9.98 -8.25 -18.37
CA LEU A 348 8.60 -7.77 -18.27
C LEU A 348 7.97 -7.62 -19.65
N LEU A 349 8.69 -6.99 -20.60
CA LEU A 349 8.23 -6.84 -21.99
C LEU A 349 7.97 -8.20 -22.65
N ASP A 350 8.88 -9.16 -22.49
CA ASP A 350 8.75 -10.52 -23.02
C ASP A 350 7.52 -11.27 -22.48
N LYS A 351 7.11 -10.91 -21.25
CA LYS A 351 5.92 -11.45 -20.59
C LYS A 351 4.63 -10.66 -20.89
N GLY A 352 4.70 -9.63 -21.72
CA GLY A 352 3.57 -8.74 -22.03
C GLY A 352 3.10 -7.93 -20.81
N ILE A 353 4.04 -7.58 -19.92
CA ILE A 353 3.80 -6.75 -18.74
C ILE A 353 4.38 -5.38 -19.01
N VAL A 354 3.60 -4.32 -18.74
CA VAL A 354 4.07 -2.94 -18.92
C VAL A 354 5.06 -2.61 -17.80
N PRO A 355 6.34 -2.31 -18.12
CA PRO A 355 7.29 -1.87 -17.10
C PRO A 355 6.91 -0.48 -16.58
N PHE A 356 6.80 -0.38 -15.27
CA PHE A 356 6.49 0.85 -14.54
C PHE A 356 7.61 1.14 -13.54
N ASP A 357 7.94 2.41 -13.39
CA ASP A 357 8.87 2.89 -12.37
C ASP A 357 8.26 4.07 -11.62
N ASP A 358 8.24 3.93 -10.32
CA ASP A 358 7.91 4.96 -9.35
C ASP A 358 9.24 5.46 -8.77
N ILE A 359 9.71 6.60 -9.24
CA ILE A 359 11.02 7.14 -8.87
C ILE A 359 10.95 7.67 -7.44
N GLN A 360 11.01 6.77 -6.46
CA GLN A 360 10.98 7.12 -5.04
C GLN A 360 12.30 7.79 -4.61
N HIS A 361 12.17 8.90 -3.89
CA HIS A 361 13.26 9.64 -3.28
C HIS A 361 13.82 8.97 -2.03
N GLY A 362 14.42 7.77 -2.15
CA GLY A 362 15.21 7.17 -1.08
C GLY A 362 16.69 7.59 -1.19
N GLU A 363 17.43 7.53 -0.10
CA GLU A 363 18.87 7.87 -0.06
C GLU A 363 19.69 7.09 -1.11
N TYR A 364 19.25 5.90 -1.47
CA TYR A 364 19.84 5.05 -2.51
C TYR A 364 19.34 5.43 -3.92
N ALA A 365 18.08 5.82 -4.05
CA ALA A 365 17.49 6.31 -5.31
C ALA A 365 18.09 7.66 -5.73
N GLN A 366 18.44 8.53 -4.77
CA GLN A 366 19.09 9.81 -5.05
C GLN A 366 20.49 9.67 -5.64
N THR A 367 21.20 8.57 -5.36
CA THR A 367 22.57 8.37 -5.85
C THR A 367 22.66 7.51 -7.10
N HIS A 368 21.70 6.60 -7.37
CA HIS A 368 21.84 5.60 -8.43
C HIS A 368 20.56 5.33 -9.26
N GLY A 369 19.36 5.61 -8.75
CA GLY A 369 18.10 5.17 -9.34
C GLY A 369 17.34 6.19 -10.18
N ASN A 370 17.36 7.46 -9.80
CA ASN A 370 16.55 8.51 -10.46
C ASN A 370 16.96 8.82 -11.90
N PHE A 371 18.17 8.45 -12.29
CA PHE A 371 18.68 8.69 -13.63
C PHE A 371 18.46 7.47 -14.55
N ALA A 372 18.39 6.26 -13.99
CA ALA A 372 18.35 5.06 -14.81
C ALA A 372 17.08 4.98 -15.68
N SER A 373 15.90 5.19 -15.12
CA SER A 373 14.66 5.09 -15.89
C SER A 373 14.54 6.18 -16.96
N ALA A 374 14.88 7.43 -16.64
CA ALA A 374 14.84 8.54 -17.61
C ALA A 374 15.88 8.36 -18.74
N GLU A 375 17.12 7.95 -18.40
CA GLU A 375 18.18 7.68 -19.37
C GLU A 375 17.88 6.46 -20.24
N MET A 376 17.08 5.51 -19.75
CA MET A 376 16.67 4.31 -20.45
C MET A 376 15.39 4.48 -21.28
N GLY A 377 14.82 5.68 -21.35
CA GLY A 377 13.68 5.99 -22.20
C GLY A 377 12.31 5.69 -21.57
N TYR A 378 12.23 5.60 -20.25
CA TYR A 378 10.95 5.63 -19.55
C TYR A 378 10.29 6.99 -19.72
N ILE A 379 8.99 6.99 -19.96
CA ILE A 379 8.22 8.19 -20.22
C ILE A 379 7.38 8.51 -18.98
N VAL A 380 7.60 9.69 -18.40
CA VAL A 380 6.76 10.18 -17.30
C VAL A 380 5.35 10.42 -17.84
N THR A 381 4.39 9.72 -17.30
CA THR A 381 2.99 9.77 -17.71
C THR A 381 2.10 10.48 -16.70
N ASN A 382 2.58 10.57 -15.46
CA ASN A 382 1.86 11.19 -14.36
C ASN A 382 2.83 11.60 -13.24
N TRP A 383 2.36 12.45 -12.34
CA TRP A 383 3.04 12.83 -11.11
C TRP A 383 2.15 12.46 -9.92
N ARG A 384 2.77 11.94 -8.86
CA ARG A 384 2.18 11.72 -7.56
C ARG A 384 2.73 12.78 -6.60
N TYR A 385 1.85 13.58 -5.99
CA TYR A 385 2.20 14.63 -5.06
C TYR A 385 1.72 14.30 -3.67
N GLU A 386 2.63 14.19 -2.72
CA GLU A 386 2.29 14.13 -1.29
C GLU A 386 2.18 15.55 -0.76
N VAL A 387 1.05 15.84 -0.12
CA VAL A 387 0.76 17.17 0.43
C VAL A 387 1.28 17.24 1.87
N GLU A 388 2.31 18.04 2.08
CA GLU A 388 2.89 18.26 3.40
C GLU A 388 2.14 19.37 4.14
N ARG A 389 1.41 18.98 5.19
CA ARG A 389 0.71 19.89 6.09
C ARG A 389 1.57 20.10 7.34
N ARG A 390 2.13 21.31 7.48
CA ARG A 390 2.92 21.72 8.66
C ARG A 390 2.05 21.93 9.88
#